data_a29cb97f063f52ff1eef03de303a2a9a
#
_entry.id   a29cb97f063f52ff1eef03de303a2a9a
#
_cell.length_a   1.000
_cell.length_b   1.000
_cell.length_c   1.000
_cell.angle_alpha   90.00
_cell.angle_beta   90.00
_cell.angle_gamma   90.00
#
_symmetry.space_group_name_H-M   'P 1'
#
loop_
_entity.id
_entity.type
_entity.pdbx_description
1 polymer ?
#
loop_
_entity_poly.entity_id
_entity_poly.type
_entity_poly.pdbx_seq_one_letter_code
_entity_poly.pdbx_strand_id
1 'polypeptide(L)'
;MMYETILSPIHYGGMQLKNRIIFAPTTFGLSDEEYLAKIRAIAQGGCAMIIVGDVPVGKSKFEKSLFDPKGFAFYQQVVKIAHDADCKVCAQLPQSDSNLLAMFKYIPGLLLKKITPDQLREKLNAEVAPYITNMSQRKIHEIISGFGKAAVLAKQAGFDMVQVHGDRMCGSFS
;
A
#
# COMPACT_ATOMS: atom_id res chain seq x y z
N MET A 1 13.77 24.14 -21.74
CA MET A 1 14.42 23.83 -20.42
C MET A 1 14.51 22.33 -20.23
N MET A 2 15.56 21.82 -19.59
CA MET A 2 15.87 20.37 -19.51
C MET A 2 14.78 19.51 -18.82
N TYR A 3 13.90 20.11 -18.00
CA TYR A 3 12.89 19.39 -17.18
C TYR A 3 11.44 19.77 -17.49
N GLU A 4 11.15 20.44 -18.59
CA GLU A 4 9.80 20.91 -18.93
C GLU A 4 8.78 19.77 -19.02
N THR A 5 9.15 18.64 -19.62
CA THR A 5 8.27 17.49 -19.76
C THR A 5 7.90 16.87 -18.41
N ILE A 6 8.85 16.73 -17.47
CA ILE A 6 8.60 16.12 -16.15
C ILE A 6 7.73 17.04 -15.30
N LEU A 7 7.90 18.35 -15.42
CA LEU A 7 7.18 19.36 -14.66
C LEU A 7 5.85 19.78 -15.31
N SER A 8 5.57 19.33 -16.54
CA SER A 8 4.31 19.64 -17.20
C SER A 8 3.15 18.83 -16.63
N PRO A 9 1.94 19.41 -16.54
CA PRO A 9 0.75 18.71 -16.11
C PRO A 9 0.45 17.49 -17.00
N ILE A 10 -0.25 16.51 -16.42
CA ILE A 10 -0.75 15.34 -17.15
C ILE A 10 -2.15 14.99 -16.66
N HIS A 11 -3.01 14.55 -17.59
CA HIS A 11 -4.31 13.97 -17.26
C HIS A 11 -4.18 12.45 -17.15
N TYR A 12 -4.70 11.90 -16.06
CA TYR A 12 -4.68 10.45 -15.81
C TYR A 12 -5.99 10.02 -15.15
N GLY A 13 -6.73 9.09 -15.76
CA GLY A 13 -7.97 8.56 -15.22
C GLY A 13 -9.04 9.61 -14.88
N GLY A 14 -9.15 10.70 -15.65
CA GLY A 14 -10.07 11.81 -15.37
C GLY A 14 -9.58 12.81 -14.32
N MET A 15 -8.39 12.61 -13.79
CA MET A 15 -7.72 13.47 -12.81
C MET A 15 -6.57 14.23 -13.45
N GLN A 16 -6.41 15.50 -13.09
CA GLN A 16 -5.26 16.30 -13.49
C GLN A 16 -4.19 16.24 -12.40
N LEU A 17 -2.99 15.88 -12.80
CA LEU A 17 -1.79 15.95 -11.97
C LEU A 17 -0.97 17.18 -12.38
N LYS A 18 -0.48 17.96 -11.41
CA LYS A 18 0.29 19.19 -11.65
C LYS A 18 1.64 18.96 -12.33
N ASN A 19 2.17 17.75 -12.25
CA ASN A 19 3.40 17.30 -12.92
C ASN A 19 3.42 15.77 -13.01
N ARG A 20 4.54 15.19 -13.45
CA ARG A 20 4.70 13.72 -13.65
C ARG A 20 5.51 13.05 -12.55
N ILE A 21 5.69 13.70 -11.41
CA ILE A 21 6.43 13.15 -10.27
C ILE A 21 5.46 12.53 -9.29
N ILE A 22 5.58 11.22 -9.08
CA ILE A 22 4.78 10.46 -8.12
C ILE A 22 5.72 9.88 -7.07
N PHE A 23 5.39 10.08 -5.79
CA PHE A 23 6.10 9.42 -4.70
C PHE A 23 5.58 7.98 -4.56
N ALA A 24 6.49 7.03 -4.76
CA ALA A 24 6.19 5.59 -4.71
C ALA A 24 5.81 5.13 -3.29
N PRO A 25 5.00 4.05 -3.16
CA PRO A 25 4.60 3.54 -1.87
C PRO A 25 5.81 3.06 -1.06
N THR A 26 5.87 3.49 0.19
CA THR A 26 6.98 3.15 1.10
C THR A 26 6.44 3.03 2.53
N THR A 27 6.86 1.97 3.23
CA THR A 27 6.61 1.80 4.66
C THR A 27 7.77 2.41 5.44
N PHE A 28 7.51 3.42 6.26
CA PHE A 28 8.56 4.17 6.94
C PHE A 28 8.94 3.63 8.32
N GLY A 29 8.08 2.84 8.97
CA GLY A 29 8.31 2.39 10.34
C GLY A 29 8.36 3.52 11.37
N LEU A 30 7.67 4.63 11.13
CA LEU A 30 7.65 5.85 11.92
C LEU A 30 6.43 5.87 12.87
N SER A 31 6.51 6.68 13.91
CA SER A 31 5.34 7.09 14.70
C SER A 31 4.34 7.87 13.83
N ASP A 32 3.11 8.04 14.33
CA ASP A 32 2.06 8.76 13.60
C ASP A 32 2.46 10.20 13.28
N GLU A 33 3.03 10.88 14.26
CA GLU A 33 3.47 12.27 14.13
C GLU A 33 4.59 12.41 13.09
N GLU A 34 5.60 11.55 13.18
CA GLU A 34 6.71 11.53 12.23
C GLU A 34 6.24 11.17 10.82
N TYR A 35 5.28 10.23 10.72
CA TYR A 35 4.69 9.86 9.43
C TYR A 35 3.96 11.06 8.79
N LEU A 36 3.11 11.76 9.54
CA LEU A 36 2.40 12.94 9.04
C LEU A 36 3.38 14.07 8.67
N ALA A 37 4.43 14.29 9.46
CA ALA A 37 5.50 15.24 9.13
C ALA A 37 6.22 14.84 7.84
N LYS A 38 6.50 13.56 7.64
CA LYS A 38 7.12 13.03 6.41
C LYS A 38 6.23 13.24 5.19
N ILE A 39 4.94 12.93 5.29
CA ILE A 39 3.96 13.17 4.21
C ILE A 39 3.93 14.66 3.84
N ARG A 40 3.91 15.54 4.85
CA ARG A 40 3.96 16.99 4.63
C ARG A 40 5.21 17.42 3.86
N ALA A 41 6.38 16.95 4.27
CA ALA A 41 7.63 17.26 3.62
C ALA A 41 7.67 16.77 2.17
N ILE A 42 7.18 15.56 1.90
CA ILE A 42 7.10 14.99 0.55
C ILE A 42 6.15 15.81 -0.33
N ALA A 43 4.95 16.13 0.16
CA ALA A 43 3.96 16.91 -0.58
C ALA A 43 4.47 18.31 -0.91
N GLN A 44 5.10 18.98 0.06
CA GLN A 44 5.74 20.30 -0.11
C GLN A 44 6.97 20.23 -1.04
N GLY A 45 7.59 19.06 -1.18
CA GLY A 45 8.66 18.82 -2.16
C GLY A 45 8.20 18.89 -3.63
N GLY A 46 6.88 19.04 -3.87
CA GLY A 46 6.33 19.38 -5.18
C GLY A 46 5.89 18.18 -6.02
N CYS A 47 5.85 16.94 -5.49
CA CYS A 47 5.28 15.81 -6.22
C CYS A 47 3.77 16.03 -6.48
N ALA A 48 3.29 15.47 -7.58
CA ALA A 48 1.88 15.58 -7.97
C ALA A 48 0.99 14.57 -7.24
N MET A 49 1.56 13.44 -6.81
CA MET A 49 0.82 12.39 -6.11
C MET A 49 1.73 11.66 -5.13
N ILE A 50 1.15 11.26 -4.00
CA ILE A 50 1.75 10.32 -3.05
C ILE A 50 0.93 9.03 -3.09
N ILE A 51 1.61 7.89 -3.25
CA ILE A 51 0.99 6.57 -3.06
C ILE A 51 1.26 6.12 -1.62
N VAL A 52 0.21 6.05 -0.83
CA VAL A 52 0.27 5.53 0.54
C VAL A 52 0.26 4.02 0.48
N GLY A 53 1.36 3.39 0.89
CA GLY A 53 1.54 1.95 0.83
C GLY A 53 0.78 1.20 1.92
N ASP A 54 0.47 -0.06 1.62
CA ASP A 54 -0.05 -1.05 2.55
C ASP A 54 -1.31 -0.61 3.34
N VAL A 55 -2.30 0.00 2.66
CA VAL A 55 -3.60 0.31 3.27
C VAL A 55 -4.47 -0.96 3.27
N PRO A 56 -4.72 -1.61 4.43
CA PRO A 56 -5.35 -2.92 4.48
C PRO A 56 -6.77 -2.94 3.88
N VAL A 57 -7.11 -4.02 3.16
CA VAL A 57 -8.45 -4.26 2.59
C VAL A 57 -9.47 -4.84 3.58
N GLY A 58 -9.14 -4.80 4.86
CA GLY A 58 -9.98 -5.27 5.97
C GLY A 58 -9.47 -4.73 7.30
N LYS A 59 -10.07 -5.18 8.41
CA LYS A 59 -9.56 -4.85 9.75
C LYS A 59 -8.17 -5.45 9.95
N SER A 60 -7.24 -4.68 10.50
CA SER A 60 -5.91 -5.13 10.89
C SER A 60 -5.70 -4.92 12.38
N LYS A 61 -4.92 -5.83 13.01
CA LYS A 61 -4.48 -5.68 14.41
C LYS A 61 -3.13 -4.98 14.52
N PHE A 62 -2.37 -4.95 13.45
CA PHE A 62 -0.98 -4.50 13.44
C PHE A 62 -0.77 -3.21 12.62
N GLU A 63 -1.69 -2.92 11.71
CA GLU A 63 -1.59 -1.81 10.77
C GLU A 63 -2.83 -0.92 10.89
N LYS A 64 -2.68 0.36 10.61
CA LYS A 64 -3.83 1.26 10.49
C LYS A 64 -4.72 0.81 9.34
N SER A 65 -6.01 0.78 9.57
CA SER A 65 -6.98 0.33 8.59
C SER A 65 -8.11 1.34 8.44
N LEU A 66 -8.57 1.52 7.21
CA LEU A 66 -9.78 2.31 6.92
C LEU A 66 -11.06 1.73 7.56
N PHE A 67 -11.01 0.45 7.97
CA PHE A 67 -12.12 -0.24 8.65
C PHE A 67 -12.14 -0.01 10.17
N ASP A 68 -11.19 0.75 10.70
CA ASP A 68 -11.11 1.15 12.10
C ASP A 68 -11.25 2.67 12.21
N PRO A 69 -12.06 3.21 13.15
CA PRO A 69 -12.26 4.64 13.26
C PRO A 69 -10.98 5.46 13.47
N LYS A 70 -10.01 4.94 14.23
CA LYS A 70 -8.73 5.63 14.47
C LYS A 70 -7.87 5.63 13.20
N GLY A 71 -7.80 4.49 12.49
CA GLY A 71 -7.10 4.39 11.23
C GLY A 71 -7.74 5.26 10.15
N PHE A 72 -9.07 5.28 10.07
CA PHE A 72 -9.80 6.15 9.16
C PHE A 72 -9.47 7.63 9.39
N ALA A 73 -9.55 8.09 10.64
CA ALA A 73 -9.22 9.47 11.01
C ALA A 73 -7.75 9.83 10.72
N PHE A 74 -6.83 8.87 10.90
CA PHE A 74 -5.42 9.05 10.53
C PHE A 74 -5.26 9.25 9.02
N TYR A 75 -5.90 8.42 8.19
CA TYR A 75 -5.81 8.58 6.74
C TYR A 75 -6.47 9.85 6.24
N GLN A 76 -7.53 10.33 6.88
CA GLN A 76 -8.09 11.67 6.58
C GLN A 76 -7.07 12.79 6.83
N GLN A 77 -6.25 12.69 7.88
CA GLN A 77 -5.17 13.67 8.12
C GLN A 77 -4.08 13.57 7.05
N VAL A 78 -3.68 12.36 6.64
CA VAL A 78 -2.72 12.15 5.54
C VAL A 78 -3.20 12.82 4.27
N VAL A 79 -4.45 12.58 3.89
CA VAL A 79 -5.08 13.16 2.69
C VAL A 79 -5.11 14.68 2.79
N LYS A 80 -5.59 15.21 3.92
CA LYS A 80 -5.66 16.67 4.12
C LYS A 80 -4.30 17.34 3.97
N ILE A 81 -3.26 16.78 4.61
CA ILE A 81 -1.89 17.33 4.54
C ILE A 81 -1.37 17.37 3.09
N ALA A 82 -1.63 16.34 2.30
CA ALA A 82 -1.21 16.29 0.91
C ALA A 82 -2.00 17.28 0.06
N HIS A 83 -3.32 17.33 0.21
CA HIS A 83 -4.19 18.26 -0.51
C HIS A 83 -3.87 19.73 -0.19
N ASP A 84 -3.50 20.07 1.05
CA ASP A 84 -3.06 21.42 1.44
C ASP A 84 -1.81 21.88 0.65
N ALA A 85 -1.05 20.94 0.06
CA ALA A 85 0.12 21.20 -0.79
C ALA A 85 -0.15 20.92 -2.30
N ASP A 86 -1.42 20.87 -2.71
CA ASP A 86 -1.81 20.53 -4.09
C ASP A 86 -1.18 19.21 -4.56
N CYS A 87 -1.18 18.19 -3.70
CA CYS A 87 -0.66 16.86 -3.99
C CYS A 87 -1.81 15.83 -3.86
N LYS A 88 -2.03 15.05 -4.91
CA LYS A 88 -3.03 13.97 -4.92
C LYS A 88 -2.58 12.79 -4.07
N VAL A 89 -3.54 11.99 -3.61
CA VAL A 89 -3.23 10.83 -2.76
C VAL A 89 -3.89 9.58 -3.30
N CYS A 90 -3.08 8.53 -3.46
CA CYS A 90 -3.53 7.20 -3.85
C CYS A 90 -3.38 6.22 -2.68
N ALA A 91 -4.41 5.44 -2.38
CA ALA A 91 -4.31 4.32 -1.43
C ALA A 91 -3.87 3.06 -2.17
N GLN A 92 -2.71 2.50 -1.84
CA GLN A 92 -2.31 1.19 -2.31
C GLN A 92 -2.93 0.11 -1.43
N LEU A 93 -3.77 -0.73 -2.04
CA LEU A 93 -4.54 -1.77 -1.38
C LEU A 93 -3.86 -3.13 -1.62
N PRO A 94 -3.22 -3.74 -0.62
CA PRO A 94 -2.65 -5.08 -0.73
C PRO A 94 -3.66 -6.14 -0.32
N GLN A 95 -3.56 -7.31 -0.92
CA GLN A 95 -4.08 -8.54 -0.36
C GLN A 95 -2.93 -9.34 0.21
N SER A 96 -2.88 -9.48 1.52
CA SER A 96 -1.88 -10.29 2.20
C SER A 96 -2.50 -11.62 2.61
N ASP A 97 -2.17 -12.66 1.86
CA ASP A 97 -2.45 -14.05 2.25
C ASP A 97 -1.23 -14.68 2.93
N SER A 98 -0.13 -13.93 3.02
CA SER A 98 1.10 -14.41 3.63
C SER A 98 0.90 -14.66 5.12
N ASN A 99 1.19 -15.88 5.54
CA ASN A 99 1.33 -16.19 6.93
C ASN A 99 2.67 -15.61 7.42
N LEU A 100 2.63 -14.34 7.91
CA LEU A 100 3.82 -13.70 8.48
C LEU A 100 4.48 -14.57 9.56
N LEU A 101 3.70 -15.39 10.28
CA LEU A 101 4.21 -16.33 11.27
C LEU A 101 5.09 -17.40 10.60
N ALA A 102 4.85 -17.76 9.34
CA ALA A 102 5.70 -18.68 8.60
C ALA A 102 7.11 -18.12 8.38
N MET A 103 7.26 -16.79 8.27
CA MET A 103 8.58 -16.18 8.16
C MET A 103 9.44 -16.42 9.40
N PHE A 104 8.85 -16.40 10.60
CA PHE A 104 9.61 -16.53 11.85
C PHE A 104 10.39 -17.85 11.94
N LYS A 105 9.89 -18.93 11.35
CA LYS A 105 10.59 -20.22 11.34
C LYS A 105 11.89 -20.20 10.52
N TYR A 106 12.01 -19.26 9.55
CA TYR A 106 13.18 -19.15 8.69
C TYR A 106 14.21 -18.13 9.18
N ILE A 107 13.84 -17.25 10.13
CA ILE A 107 14.75 -16.22 10.68
C ILE A 107 16.07 -16.81 11.18
N PRO A 108 16.09 -17.92 11.97
CA PRO A 108 17.36 -18.50 12.41
C PRO A 108 18.27 -18.93 11.25
N GLY A 109 17.66 -19.47 10.17
CA GLY A 109 18.40 -19.87 8.97
C GLY A 109 19.02 -18.70 8.24
N LEU A 110 18.32 -17.56 8.16
CA LEU A 110 18.83 -16.32 7.58
C LEU A 110 19.97 -15.74 8.41
N LEU A 111 19.79 -15.62 9.73
CA LEU A 111 20.80 -15.08 10.64
C LEU A 111 22.09 -15.91 10.64
N LEU A 112 21.96 -17.24 10.57
CA LEU A 112 23.08 -18.17 10.47
C LEU A 112 23.63 -18.30 9.04
N LYS A 113 23.12 -17.51 8.07
CA LYS A 113 23.48 -17.58 6.65
C LYS A 113 23.34 -18.98 6.03
N LYS A 114 22.47 -19.82 6.59
CA LYS A 114 22.17 -21.18 6.09
C LYS A 114 21.18 -21.18 4.92
N ILE A 115 20.42 -20.11 4.76
CA ILE A 115 19.51 -19.86 3.64
C ILE A 115 19.76 -18.45 3.10
N THR A 116 19.66 -18.31 1.78
CA THR A 116 19.71 -17.00 1.11
C THR A 116 18.33 -16.35 1.08
N PRO A 117 18.24 -15.03 0.82
CA PRO A 117 16.94 -14.36 0.60
C PRO A 117 16.12 -15.01 -0.52
N ASP A 118 16.75 -15.47 -1.60
CA ASP A 118 16.04 -16.13 -2.72
C ASP A 118 15.48 -17.48 -2.30
N GLN A 119 16.25 -18.29 -1.57
CA GLN A 119 15.78 -19.55 -0.99
C GLN A 119 14.65 -19.35 0.02
N LEU A 120 14.67 -18.24 0.77
CA LEU A 120 13.56 -17.88 1.64
C LEU A 120 12.30 -17.58 0.81
N ARG A 121 12.42 -16.78 -0.26
CA ARG A 121 11.32 -16.45 -1.17
C ARG A 121 10.71 -17.73 -1.77
N GLU A 122 11.53 -18.64 -2.27
CA GLU A 122 11.06 -19.92 -2.82
C GLU A 122 10.29 -20.75 -1.78
N LYS A 123 10.81 -20.85 -0.55
CA LYS A 123 10.14 -21.59 0.54
C LYS A 123 8.81 -20.96 0.92
N LEU A 124 8.74 -19.63 1.02
CA LEU A 124 7.50 -18.93 1.34
C LEU A 124 6.47 -19.07 0.21
N ASN A 125 6.90 -18.99 -1.05
CA ASN A 125 6.02 -19.21 -2.20
C ASN A 125 5.49 -20.64 -2.22
N ALA A 126 6.33 -21.64 -1.97
CA ALA A 126 5.91 -23.04 -1.92
C ALA A 126 4.87 -23.32 -0.81
N GLU A 127 4.92 -22.58 0.29
CA GLU A 127 3.92 -22.70 1.38
C GLU A 127 2.59 -22.03 1.05
N VAL A 128 2.62 -20.93 0.32
CA VAL A 128 1.42 -20.16 -0.04
C VAL A 128 0.72 -20.73 -1.28
N ALA A 129 1.48 -21.30 -2.22
CA ALA A 129 0.96 -21.80 -3.49
C ALA A 129 -0.23 -22.78 -3.33
N PRO A 130 -0.20 -23.80 -2.43
CA PRO A 130 -1.34 -24.68 -2.25
C PRO A 130 -2.60 -23.98 -1.72
N TYR A 131 -2.43 -22.97 -0.86
CA TYR A 131 -3.53 -22.17 -0.34
C TYR A 131 -4.21 -21.38 -1.47
N ILE A 132 -3.41 -20.74 -2.34
CA ILE A 132 -3.93 -19.95 -3.46
C ILE A 132 -4.60 -20.88 -4.49
N THR A 133 -3.92 -21.97 -4.86
CA THR A 133 -4.43 -22.92 -5.87
C THR A 133 -5.77 -23.56 -5.46
N ASN A 134 -5.95 -23.82 -4.16
CA ASN A 134 -7.15 -24.47 -3.62
C ASN A 134 -8.15 -23.46 -3.01
N MET A 135 -8.00 -22.17 -3.31
CA MET A 135 -8.87 -21.13 -2.77
C MET A 135 -10.31 -21.33 -3.22
N SER A 136 -11.24 -21.38 -2.27
CA SER A 136 -12.67 -21.55 -2.56
C SER A 136 -13.24 -20.31 -3.26
N GLN A 137 -14.26 -20.51 -4.11
CA GLN A 137 -14.98 -19.42 -4.75
C GLN A 137 -15.54 -18.41 -3.73
N ARG A 138 -16.01 -18.89 -2.58
CA ARG A 138 -16.46 -18.03 -1.48
C ARG A 138 -15.32 -17.11 -1.01
N LYS A 139 -14.12 -17.65 -0.80
CA LYS A 139 -12.97 -16.85 -0.35
C LYS A 139 -12.55 -15.82 -1.39
N ILE A 140 -12.57 -16.18 -2.67
CA ILE A 140 -12.30 -15.23 -3.78
C ILE A 140 -13.31 -14.07 -3.74
N HIS A 141 -14.60 -14.35 -3.59
CA HIS A 141 -15.63 -13.32 -3.49
C HIS A 141 -15.47 -12.44 -2.24
N GLU A 142 -15.05 -13.01 -1.10
CA GLU A 142 -14.74 -12.25 0.11
C GLU A 142 -13.60 -11.26 -0.13
N ILE A 143 -12.54 -11.70 -0.83
CA ILE A 143 -11.39 -10.84 -1.20
C ILE A 143 -11.86 -9.71 -2.13
N ILE A 144 -12.57 -10.02 -3.20
CA ILE A 144 -13.11 -9.02 -4.14
C ILE A 144 -13.98 -8.00 -3.40
N SER A 145 -14.88 -8.48 -2.53
CA SER A 145 -15.72 -7.61 -1.70
C SER A 145 -14.89 -6.73 -0.75
N GLY A 146 -13.79 -7.27 -0.21
CA GLY A 146 -12.85 -6.53 0.62
C GLY A 146 -12.25 -5.33 -0.11
N PHE A 147 -11.74 -5.54 -1.31
CA PHE A 147 -11.22 -4.45 -2.17
C PHE A 147 -12.29 -3.41 -2.48
N GLY A 148 -13.51 -3.83 -2.84
CA GLY A 148 -14.62 -2.91 -3.11
C GLY A 148 -14.94 -2.03 -1.89
N LYS A 149 -15.05 -2.65 -0.70
CA LYS A 149 -15.30 -1.92 0.56
C LYS A 149 -14.15 -0.96 0.89
N ALA A 150 -12.89 -1.40 0.73
CA ALA A 150 -11.72 -0.57 0.98
C ALA A 150 -11.68 0.64 0.04
N ALA A 151 -12.02 0.47 -1.25
CA ALA A 151 -12.10 1.56 -2.20
C ALA A 151 -13.19 2.60 -1.84
N VAL A 152 -14.36 2.14 -1.36
CA VAL A 152 -15.42 3.03 -0.87
C VAL A 152 -14.93 3.84 0.35
N LEU A 153 -14.30 3.17 1.32
CA LEU A 153 -13.77 3.84 2.51
C LEU A 153 -12.62 4.80 2.16
N ALA A 154 -11.74 4.43 1.23
CA ALA A 154 -10.68 5.30 0.74
C ALA A 154 -11.27 6.58 0.12
N LYS A 155 -12.29 6.45 -0.72
CA LYS A 155 -13.02 7.61 -1.28
C LYS A 155 -13.64 8.48 -0.18
N GLN A 156 -14.25 7.87 0.83
CA GLN A 156 -14.84 8.60 1.98
C GLN A 156 -13.77 9.30 2.83
N ALA A 157 -12.58 8.72 2.95
CA ALA A 157 -11.45 9.34 3.63
C ALA A 157 -10.79 10.47 2.80
N GLY A 158 -11.18 10.63 1.52
CA GLY A 158 -10.74 11.69 0.63
C GLY A 158 -9.61 11.31 -0.34
N PHE A 159 -9.22 10.03 -0.42
CA PHE A 159 -8.26 9.60 -1.42
C PHE A 159 -8.77 9.86 -2.84
N ASP A 160 -7.88 10.33 -3.71
CA ASP A 160 -8.19 10.62 -5.12
C ASP A 160 -8.20 9.37 -5.98
N MET A 161 -7.44 8.32 -5.59
CA MET A 161 -7.26 7.09 -6.34
C MET A 161 -7.02 5.90 -5.41
N VAL A 162 -7.28 4.71 -5.91
CA VAL A 162 -6.82 3.45 -5.31
C VAL A 162 -5.95 2.69 -6.30
N GLN A 163 -4.93 2.00 -5.79
CA GLN A 163 -4.06 1.11 -6.54
C GLN A 163 -4.18 -0.30 -5.96
N VAL A 164 -4.49 -1.28 -6.79
CA VAL A 164 -4.42 -2.70 -6.38
C VAL A 164 -2.96 -3.13 -6.42
N HIS A 165 -2.42 -3.58 -5.28
CA HIS A 165 -1.05 -4.06 -5.21
C HIS A 165 -0.96 -5.50 -5.72
N GLY A 166 -0.52 -5.67 -6.97
CA GLY A 166 -0.44 -6.96 -7.66
C GLY A 166 0.88 -7.69 -7.48
N ASP A 167 1.89 -7.07 -6.89
CA ASP A 167 3.22 -7.67 -6.68
C ASP A 167 3.60 -7.60 -5.20
N ARG A 168 2.92 -8.39 -4.39
CA ARG A 168 3.32 -8.59 -2.99
C ARG A 168 3.81 -10.02 -2.82
N MET A 169 5.03 -10.16 -2.30
CA MET A 169 5.62 -11.47 -2.01
C MET A 169 4.62 -12.33 -1.20
N CYS A 170 4.33 -13.53 -1.72
CA CYS A 170 3.38 -14.47 -1.11
C CYS A 170 1.91 -13.98 -1.04
N GLY A 171 1.50 -13.08 -1.92
CA GLY A 171 0.10 -12.65 -2.02
C GLY A 171 -0.65 -13.38 -3.15
N SER A 172 -1.99 -13.33 -3.11
CA SER A 172 -2.87 -13.98 -4.10
C SER A 172 -2.68 -13.45 -5.53
N PHE A 173 -2.05 -12.30 -5.70
CA PHE A 173 -1.81 -11.67 -6.99
C PHE A 173 -0.33 -11.74 -7.44
N SER A 174 0.53 -12.44 -6.69
CA SER A 174 1.95 -12.58 -7.04
C SER A 174 2.19 -13.71 -8.02
#